data_bada64469b58c9234462d4d7a59eeee4
#
_entry.id   bada64469b58c9234462d4d7a59eeee4
#
_cell.length_a   1.000
_cell.length_b   1.000
_cell.length_c   1.000
_cell.angle_alpha   90.00
_cell.angle_beta   90.00
_cell.angle_gamma   90.00
#
_symmetry.space_group_name_H-M   'P 1'
#
loop_
_entity.id
_entity.type
_entity.pdbx_description
1 polymer ?
#
loop_
_entity_poly.entity_id
_entity_poly.type
_entity_poly.pdbx_seq_one_letter_code
_entity_poly.pdbx_strand_id
1 'polypeptide(L)'
;MDSDDCYSVIQDLSATTDKALIRKLQQAISLWKNALLTPEQALNIAKDENEAQAARLYRNYVATLTSYQAVDFDDLIRLPVELFRTDEAARDRWQRKLRYLLLDEYQDTNTCQYEMVKLLVTGPGKKPMFTAVGDDDQAIYAWRGASMENLRTLQTDFPDLKLIKLEQNYRSSTRILQAANAVIGNNPKLFEKALWSEHGAGDPVNVLAMEDDEAEADQVAMMLSAHKFERRAKFSDYAILYRGNHQSRSIEKALRRERIPYVMSGGQSFFERAEIKDIVSYLRLIANADDDPAFIRAVTTPRRGGGLPSS
;
A
#
# COMPACT_ATOMS: atom_id res chain seq x y z
N MET A 1 -3.00 -2.75 -15.49
CA MET A 1 -4.37 -3.00 -14.96
C MET A 1 -4.42 -2.52 -13.52
N ASP A 2 -5.49 -1.85 -13.14
CA ASP A 2 -5.69 -1.46 -11.75
C ASP A 2 -6.38 -2.58 -10.93
N SER A 3 -6.65 -2.31 -9.64
CA SER A 3 -7.23 -3.31 -8.75
C SER A 3 -8.65 -3.77 -9.17
N ASP A 4 -9.44 -2.88 -9.78
CA ASP A 4 -10.79 -3.20 -10.22
C ASP A 4 -10.75 -4.01 -11.52
N ASP A 5 -9.82 -3.70 -12.42
CA ASP A 5 -9.60 -4.50 -13.63
C ASP A 5 -9.17 -5.93 -13.26
N CYS A 6 -8.22 -6.05 -12.32
CA CYS A 6 -7.77 -7.35 -11.81
C CYS A 6 -8.92 -8.13 -11.14
N TYR A 7 -9.75 -7.43 -10.37
CA TYR A 7 -10.95 -8.02 -9.76
C TYR A 7 -11.88 -8.61 -10.82
N SER A 8 -12.12 -7.88 -11.91
CA SER A 8 -13.00 -8.33 -13.00
C SER A 8 -12.44 -9.58 -13.69
N VAL A 9 -11.14 -9.61 -14.00
CA VAL A 9 -10.49 -10.82 -14.56
C VAL A 9 -10.60 -12.02 -13.63
N ILE A 10 -10.39 -11.83 -12.32
CA ILE A 10 -10.51 -12.92 -11.35
C ILE A 10 -11.96 -13.41 -11.24
N GLN A 11 -12.93 -12.49 -11.29
CA GLN A 11 -14.36 -12.82 -11.30
C GLN A 11 -14.71 -13.72 -12.49
N ASP A 12 -14.29 -13.35 -13.68
CA ASP A 12 -14.55 -14.10 -14.91
C ASP A 12 -13.89 -15.50 -14.84
N LEU A 13 -12.63 -15.56 -14.42
CA LEU A 13 -11.89 -16.83 -14.33
C LEU A 13 -12.42 -17.77 -13.25
N SER A 14 -12.93 -17.23 -12.14
CA SER A 14 -13.48 -18.03 -11.04
C SER A 14 -14.96 -18.38 -11.22
N ALA A 15 -15.62 -17.78 -12.21
CA ALA A 15 -17.06 -17.94 -12.49
C ALA A 15 -17.94 -17.77 -11.23
N THR A 16 -17.54 -16.90 -10.31
CA THR A 16 -18.27 -16.63 -9.06
C THR A 16 -18.70 -15.18 -8.96
N THR A 17 -19.82 -14.95 -8.30
CA THR A 17 -20.31 -13.60 -7.94
C THR A 17 -20.07 -13.24 -6.48
N ASP A 18 -19.48 -14.15 -5.71
CA ASP A 18 -19.13 -13.90 -4.30
C ASP A 18 -17.94 -12.93 -4.21
N LYS A 19 -18.26 -11.68 -3.90
CA LYS A 19 -17.30 -10.59 -3.77
C LYS A 19 -16.22 -10.85 -2.71
N ALA A 20 -16.56 -11.56 -1.64
CA ALA A 20 -15.61 -11.85 -0.57
C ALA A 20 -14.59 -12.90 -1.04
N LEU A 21 -15.05 -13.93 -1.76
CA LEU A 21 -14.19 -14.94 -2.33
C LEU A 21 -13.26 -14.34 -3.41
N ILE A 22 -13.79 -13.51 -4.33
CA ILE A 22 -12.97 -12.86 -5.37
C ILE A 22 -11.86 -12.03 -4.75
N ARG A 23 -12.16 -11.24 -3.70
CA ARG A 23 -11.14 -10.45 -2.99
C ARG A 23 -10.09 -11.31 -2.30
N LYS A 24 -10.48 -12.44 -1.71
CA LYS A 24 -9.52 -13.40 -1.13
C LYS A 24 -8.59 -13.99 -2.18
N LEU A 25 -9.12 -14.36 -3.34
CA LEU A 25 -8.34 -14.87 -4.47
C LEU A 25 -7.37 -13.81 -4.99
N GLN A 26 -7.83 -12.58 -5.17
CA GLN A 26 -7.00 -11.45 -5.57
C GLN A 26 -5.85 -11.21 -4.58
N GLN A 27 -6.15 -11.23 -3.28
CA GLN A 27 -5.15 -11.07 -2.23
C GLN A 27 -4.14 -12.22 -2.23
N ALA A 28 -4.58 -13.46 -2.38
CA ALA A 28 -3.68 -14.61 -2.42
C ALA A 28 -2.70 -14.52 -3.60
N ILE A 29 -3.19 -14.19 -4.80
CA ILE A 29 -2.35 -14.00 -5.99
C ILE A 29 -1.33 -12.87 -5.76
N SER A 30 -1.76 -11.74 -5.23
CA SER A 30 -0.87 -10.61 -4.91
C SER A 30 0.22 -11.02 -3.91
N LEU A 31 -0.13 -11.74 -2.84
CA LEU A 31 0.84 -12.21 -1.85
C LEU A 31 1.87 -13.18 -2.46
N TRP A 32 1.45 -14.08 -3.34
CA TRP A 32 2.36 -15.00 -4.03
C TRP A 32 3.29 -14.26 -5.00
N LYS A 33 2.78 -13.29 -5.76
CA LYS A 33 3.62 -12.44 -6.61
C LYS A 33 4.66 -11.67 -5.79
N ASN A 34 4.23 -11.08 -4.69
CA ASN A 34 5.10 -10.34 -3.77
C ASN A 34 6.13 -11.22 -3.05
N ALA A 35 5.83 -12.50 -2.88
CA ALA A 35 6.77 -13.52 -2.40
C ALA A 35 7.65 -14.13 -3.51
N LEU A 36 7.54 -13.66 -4.76
CA LEU A 36 8.23 -14.21 -5.95
C LEU A 36 7.91 -15.68 -6.24
N LEU A 37 6.73 -16.14 -5.86
CA LEU A 37 6.28 -17.50 -6.13
C LEU A 37 5.62 -17.60 -7.51
N THR A 38 6.04 -18.59 -8.29
CA THR A 38 5.31 -18.93 -9.52
C THR A 38 4.01 -19.66 -9.21
N PRO A 39 3.05 -19.73 -10.16
CA PRO A 39 1.82 -20.53 -9.97
C PRO A 39 2.09 -21.99 -9.57
N GLU A 40 3.14 -22.60 -10.11
CA GLU A 40 3.56 -23.96 -9.79
C GLU A 40 4.08 -24.07 -8.36
N GLN A 41 4.89 -23.11 -7.94
CA GLN A 41 5.40 -23.05 -6.56
C GLN A 41 4.26 -22.80 -5.56
N ALA A 42 3.33 -21.90 -5.89
CA ALA A 42 2.13 -21.66 -5.07
C ALA A 42 1.30 -22.93 -4.92
N LEU A 43 1.11 -23.70 -5.99
CA LEU A 43 0.40 -24.97 -5.95
C LEU A 43 1.11 -26.02 -5.07
N ASN A 44 2.45 -26.07 -5.14
CA ASN A 44 3.24 -27.02 -4.36
C ASN A 44 3.22 -26.76 -2.85
N ILE A 45 3.02 -25.50 -2.43
CA ILE A 45 2.96 -25.11 -1.01
C ILE A 45 1.54 -25.02 -0.47
N ALA A 46 0.51 -25.25 -1.32
CA ALA A 46 -0.88 -25.17 -0.93
C ALA A 46 -1.20 -26.17 0.20
N LYS A 47 -1.81 -25.67 1.26
CA LYS A 47 -2.10 -26.44 2.49
C LYS A 47 -3.42 -27.19 2.42
N ASP A 48 -4.34 -26.72 1.58
CA ASP A 48 -5.67 -27.27 1.40
C ASP A 48 -6.15 -27.10 -0.06
N GLU A 49 -7.31 -27.68 -0.36
CA GLU A 49 -7.89 -27.63 -1.72
C GLU A 49 -8.28 -26.20 -2.13
N ASN A 50 -8.63 -25.31 -1.19
CA ASN A 50 -8.96 -23.92 -1.52
C ASN A 50 -7.71 -23.16 -1.98
N GLU A 51 -6.59 -23.35 -1.29
CA GLU A 51 -5.31 -22.77 -1.72
C GLU A 51 -4.84 -23.39 -3.05
N ALA A 52 -5.01 -24.69 -3.25
CA ALA A 52 -4.70 -25.34 -4.52
C ALA A 52 -5.55 -24.81 -5.68
N GLN A 53 -6.85 -24.60 -5.45
CA GLN A 53 -7.73 -23.97 -6.44
C GLN A 53 -7.31 -22.53 -6.76
N ALA A 54 -6.98 -21.75 -5.75
CA ALA A 54 -6.47 -20.39 -5.93
C ALA A 54 -5.16 -20.37 -6.73
N ALA A 55 -4.26 -21.33 -6.52
CA ALA A 55 -3.00 -21.46 -7.26
C ALA A 55 -3.22 -21.84 -8.74
N ARG A 56 -4.21 -22.71 -9.03
CA ARG A 56 -4.62 -23.01 -10.42
C ARG A 56 -5.21 -21.77 -11.10
N LEU A 57 -6.03 -21.00 -10.37
CA LEU A 57 -6.58 -19.74 -10.87
C LEU A 57 -5.45 -18.72 -11.11
N TYR A 58 -4.44 -18.66 -10.26
CA TYR A 58 -3.26 -17.80 -10.45
C TYR A 58 -2.57 -18.09 -11.80
N ARG A 59 -2.42 -19.36 -12.19
CA ARG A 59 -1.88 -19.73 -13.51
C ARG A 59 -2.70 -19.14 -14.64
N ASN A 60 -4.04 -19.30 -14.59
CA ASN A 60 -4.93 -18.78 -15.60
C ASN A 60 -4.92 -17.24 -15.63
N TYR A 61 -4.84 -16.62 -14.47
CA TYR A 61 -4.74 -15.17 -14.34
C TYR A 61 -3.47 -14.62 -15.02
N VAL A 62 -2.30 -15.22 -14.76
CA VAL A 62 -1.05 -14.84 -15.44
C VAL A 62 -1.15 -15.02 -16.96
N ALA A 63 -1.72 -16.14 -17.42
CA ALA A 63 -1.92 -16.41 -18.84
C ALA A 63 -2.85 -15.37 -19.49
N THR A 64 -3.92 -14.97 -18.80
CA THR A 64 -4.86 -13.93 -19.25
C THR A 64 -4.18 -12.58 -19.36
N LEU A 65 -3.43 -12.15 -18.34
CA LEU A 65 -2.68 -10.90 -18.39
C LEU A 65 -1.66 -10.90 -19.54
N THR A 66 -0.99 -12.02 -19.75
CA THR A 66 -0.03 -12.18 -20.87
C THR A 66 -0.72 -12.05 -22.22
N SER A 67 -1.91 -12.67 -22.40
CA SER A 67 -2.67 -12.55 -23.65
C SER A 67 -3.18 -11.14 -23.90
N TYR A 68 -3.49 -10.40 -22.85
CA TYR A 68 -3.86 -8.98 -22.93
C TYR A 68 -2.66 -8.04 -23.10
N GLN A 69 -1.42 -8.55 -23.13
CA GLN A 69 -0.19 -7.75 -23.08
C GLN A 69 -0.20 -6.75 -21.93
N ALA A 70 -0.82 -7.12 -20.82
CA ALA A 70 -1.04 -6.27 -19.67
C ALA A 70 -0.29 -6.79 -18.44
N VAL A 71 -0.04 -5.88 -17.52
CA VAL A 71 0.57 -6.15 -16.21
C VAL A 71 -0.28 -5.52 -15.10
N ASP A 72 -0.30 -6.14 -13.93
CA ASP A 72 -0.84 -5.51 -12.72
C ASP A 72 0.26 -4.76 -11.95
N PHE A 73 -0.11 -4.15 -10.82
CA PHE A 73 0.84 -3.38 -10.02
C PHE A 73 1.95 -4.24 -9.40
N ASP A 74 1.66 -5.49 -9.05
CA ASP A 74 2.66 -6.41 -8.50
C ASP A 74 3.70 -6.78 -9.57
N ASP A 75 3.26 -6.95 -10.82
CA ASP A 75 4.14 -7.25 -11.95
C ASP A 75 5.10 -6.11 -12.29
N LEU A 76 4.76 -4.84 -11.98
CA LEU A 76 5.66 -3.71 -12.19
C LEU A 76 6.97 -3.82 -11.39
N ILE A 77 6.97 -4.65 -10.33
CA ILE A 77 8.17 -4.93 -9.55
C ILE A 77 8.68 -6.34 -9.84
N ARG A 78 7.79 -7.33 -9.89
CA ARG A 78 8.15 -8.73 -10.10
C ARG A 78 8.88 -8.98 -11.42
N LEU A 79 8.36 -8.46 -12.53
CA LEU A 79 8.97 -8.66 -13.85
C LEU A 79 10.36 -8.02 -13.98
N PRO A 80 10.62 -6.79 -13.51
CA PRO A 80 11.98 -6.27 -13.40
C PRO A 80 12.91 -7.13 -12.54
N VAL A 81 12.44 -7.71 -11.44
CA VAL A 81 13.25 -8.64 -10.63
C VAL A 81 13.63 -9.88 -11.43
N GLU A 82 12.69 -10.50 -12.13
CA GLU A 82 12.94 -11.63 -13.01
C GLU A 82 13.91 -11.27 -14.14
N LEU A 83 13.73 -10.11 -14.78
CA LEU A 83 14.64 -9.62 -15.79
C LEU A 83 16.07 -9.45 -15.27
N PHE A 84 16.23 -8.82 -14.10
CA PHE A 84 17.56 -8.59 -13.51
C PHE A 84 18.23 -9.88 -13.00
N ARG A 85 17.48 -10.93 -12.71
CA ARG A 85 18.01 -12.25 -12.39
C ARG A 85 18.55 -12.97 -13.62
N THR A 86 17.89 -12.80 -14.76
CA THR A 86 18.16 -13.57 -15.98
C THR A 86 18.99 -12.81 -17.02
N ASP A 87 18.90 -11.50 -17.06
CA ASP A 87 19.63 -10.61 -17.99
C ASP A 87 20.65 -9.74 -17.24
N GLU A 88 21.90 -10.19 -17.26
CA GLU A 88 23.00 -9.47 -16.64
C GLU A 88 23.26 -8.10 -17.28
N ALA A 89 23.09 -7.98 -18.59
CA ALA A 89 23.30 -6.71 -19.30
C ALA A 89 22.26 -5.66 -18.91
N ALA A 90 21.00 -6.07 -18.77
CA ALA A 90 19.94 -5.19 -18.26
C ALA A 90 20.23 -4.77 -16.82
N ARG A 91 20.57 -5.73 -15.95
CA ARG A 91 20.94 -5.45 -14.55
C ARG A 91 22.11 -4.48 -14.45
N ASP A 92 23.20 -4.71 -15.17
CA ASP A 92 24.38 -3.87 -15.16
C ASP A 92 24.12 -2.46 -15.65
N ARG A 93 23.24 -2.30 -16.66
CA ARG A 93 22.81 -0.99 -17.14
C ARG A 93 22.17 -0.18 -16.03
N TRP A 94 21.24 -0.78 -15.30
CA TRP A 94 20.54 -0.12 -14.20
C TRP A 94 21.46 0.15 -13.02
N GLN A 95 22.33 -0.79 -12.64
CA GLN A 95 23.34 -0.60 -11.61
C GLN A 95 24.31 0.55 -11.92
N ARG A 96 24.68 0.75 -13.18
CA ARG A 96 25.51 1.91 -13.59
C ARG A 96 24.76 3.22 -13.52
N LYS A 97 23.46 3.20 -13.80
CA LYS A 97 22.59 4.38 -13.72
C LYS A 97 22.32 4.80 -12.29
N LEU A 98 22.11 3.83 -11.40
CA LEU A 98 21.82 4.05 -9.98
C LEU A 98 23.12 4.00 -9.17
N ARG A 99 23.70 5.18 -8.92
CA ARG A 99 24.96 5.29 -8.17
C ARG A 99 24.77 5.21 -6.67
N TYR A 100 23.63 5.69 -6.16
CA TYR A 100 23.23 5.68 -4.77
C TYR A 100 21.71 5.52 -4.66
N LEU A 101 21.24 4.63 -3.81
CA LEU A 101 19.83 4.34 -3.63
C LEU A 101 19.38 4.83 -2.25
N LEU A 102 18.30 5.61 -2.22
CA LEU A 102 17.64 6.03 -0.99
C LEU A 102 16.32 5.29 -0.87
N LEU A 103 16.11 4.60 0.24
CA LEU A 103 14.92 3.81 0.52
C LEU A 103 14.26 4.38 1.77
N ASP A 104 13.00 4.77 1.64
CA ASP A 104 12.18 5.23 2.74
C ASP A 104 11.13 4.19 3.11
N GLU A 105 10.62 4.24 4.34
CA GLU A 105 9.61 3.31 4.87
C GLU A 105 10.00 1.83 4.65
N TYR A 106 11.26 1.52 4.90
CA TYR A 106 11.83 0.21 4.55
C TYR A 106 11.14 -0.97 5.25
N GLN A 107 10.53 -0.76 6.42
CA GLN A 107 9.74 -1.75 7.15
C GLN A 107 8.52 -2.25 6.36
N ASP A 108 8.05 -1.49 5.38
CA ASP A 108 6.86 -1.82 4.56
C ASP A 108 7.23 -2.59 3.28
N THR A 109 8.51 -2.91 3.10
CA THR A 109 8.96 -3.65 1.92
C THR A 109 8.55 -5.13 1.97
N ASN A 110 8.10 -5.66 0.83
CA ASN A 110 7.87 -7.08 0.63
C ASN A 110 9.13 -7.78 0.07
N THR A 111 9.09 -9.10 -0.03
CA THR A 111 10.22 -9.91 -0.52
C THR A 111 10.64 -9.53 -1.94
N CYS A 112 9.69 -9.23 -2.82
CA CYS A 112 9.98 -8.83 -4.19
C CYS A 112 10.73 -7.49 -4.24
N GLN A 113 10.30 -6.51 -3.46
CA GLN A 113 10.96 -5.21 -3.35
C GLN A 113 12.36 -5.34 -2.74
N TYR A 114 12.51 -6.17 -1.71
CA TYR A 114 13.81 -6.46 -1.11
C TYR A 114 14.79 -7.06 -2.12
N GLU A 115 14.34 -8.06 -2.89
CA GLU A 115 15.16 -8.68 -3.94
C GLU A 115 15.54 -7.68 -5.04
N MET A 116 14.62 -6.79 -5.43
CA MET A 116 14.93 -5.68 -6.35
C MET A 116 16.09 -4.83 -5.84
N VAL A 117 16.04 -4.44 -4.56
CA VAL A 117 17.11 -3.66 -3.93
C VAL A 117 18.44 -4.43 -4.01
N LYS A 118 18.46 -5.70 -3.59
CA LYS A 118 19.67 -6.54 -3.64
C LYS A 118 20.26 -6.57 -5.05
N LEU A 119 19.45 -6.86 -6.06
CA LEU A 119 19.88 -6.92 -7.46
C LEU A 119 20.45 -5.60 -7.98
N LEU A 120 19.94 -4.48 -7.49
CA LEU A 120 20.40 -3.15 -7.91
C LEU A 120 21.67 -2.68 -7.21
N VAL A 121 21.89 -3.07 -5.94
CA VAL A 121 23.02 -2.55 -5.14
C VAL A 121 24.18 -3.55 -5.03
N THR A 122 23.99 -4.83 -5.35
CA THR A 122 25.03 -5.85 -5.27
C THR A 122 25.55 -6.24 -6.67
N GLY A 123 26.82 -6.58 -6.77
CA GLY A 123 27.43 -7.08 -8.00
C GLY A 123 28.92 -7.31 -7.84
N PRO A 124 29.56 -8.03 -8.77
CA PRO A 124 30.99 -8.32 -8.71
C PRO A 124 31.82 -7.02 -8.65
N GLY A 125 32.64 -6.88 -7.59
CA GLY A 125 33.51 -5.73 -7.40
C GLY A 125 32.83 -4.41 -7.06
N LYS A 126 31.52 -4.41 -6.78
CA LYS A 126 30.77 -3.22 -6.36
C LYS A 126 30.57 -3.19 -4.85
N LYS A 127 30.77 -2.03 -4.25
CA LYS A 127 30.30 -1.80 -2.88
C LYS A 127 28.85 -1.34 -2.94
N PRO A 128 27.95 -1.97 -2.15
CA PRO A 128 26.57 -1.50 -2.04
C PRO A 128 26.53 -0.04 -1.59
N MET A 129 25.84 0.82 -2.34
CA MET A 129 25.71 2.25 -2.07
C MET A 129 24.23 2.59 -1.91
N PHE A 130 23.73 2.44 -0.68
CA PHE A 130 22.35 2.77 -0.36
C PHE A 130 22.21 3.24 1.10
N THR A 131 21.12 3.94 1.36
CA THR A 131 20.62 4.24 2.69
C THR A 131 19.17 3.78 2.77
N ALA A 132 18.85 2.96 3.77
CA ALA A 132 17.49 2.56 4.09
C ALA A 132 17.05 3.25 5.38
N VAL A 133 15.89 3.90 5.35
CA VAL A 133 15.24 4.52 6.51
C VAL A 133 13.97 3.75 6.80
N GLY A 134 13.73 3.43 8.07
CA GLY A 134 12.55 2.69 8.46
C GLY A 134 12.35 2.69 9.97
N ASP A 135 11.18 2.27 10.38
CA ASP A 135 10.77 2.17 11.76
C ASP A 135 10.01 0.85 11.98
N ASP A 136 10.65 -0.10 12.67
CA ASP A 136 10.07 -1.42 12.95
C ASP A 136 8.76 -1.33 13.78
N ASP A 137 8.60 -0.28 14.58
CA ASP A 137 7.39 -0.02 15.35
C ASP A 137 6.20 0.46 14.47
N GLN A 138 6.48 0.88 13.23
CA GLN A 138 5.48 1.30 12.24
C GLN A 138 5.16 0.24 11.18
N ALA A 139 5.65 -0.98 11.33
CA ALA A 139 5.42 -2.08 10.38
C ALA A 139 3.99 -2.64 10.49
N ILE A 140 3.03 -1.98 9.86
CA ILE A 140 1.59 -2.32 9.92
C ILE A 140 1.04 -2.92 8.61
N TYR A 141 1.90 -3.17 7.60
CA TYR A 141 1.49 -3.66 6.28
C TYR A 141 1.81 -5.14 6.01
N ALA A 142 1.97 -5.96 7.05
CA ALA A 142 2.19 -7.41 6.89
C ALA A 142 1.06 -8.08 6.07
N TRP A 143 -0.17 -7.63 6.21
CA TRP A 143 -1.31 -8.11 5.44
C TRP A 143 -1.25 -7.78 3.92
N ARG A 144 -0.38 -6.84 3.53
CA ARG A 144 -0.02 -6.54 2.13
C ARG A 144 1.24 -7.26 1.66
N GLY A 145 1.81 -8.14 2.48
CA GLY A 145 3.03 -8.88 2.17
C GLY A 145 4.32 -8.21 2.61
N ALA A 146 4.26 -7.09 3.34
CA ALA A 146 5.44 -6.53 3.98
C ALA A 146 6.05 -7.54 4.97
N SER A 147 7.38 -7.62 5.01
CA SER A 147 8.09 -8.62 5.80
C SER A 147 9.13 -7.96 6.72
N MET A 148 8.94 -8.12 8.01
CA MET A 148 9.94 -7.72 9.02
C MET A 148 11.26 -8.49 8.87
N GLU A 149 11.23 -9.65 8.21
CA GLU A 149 12.43 -10.42 7.92
C GLU A 149 13.40 -9.63 7.03
N ASN A 150 12.89 -8.77 6.14
CA ASN A 150 13.71 -7.89 5.31
C ASN A 150 14.57 -6.93 6.16
N LEU A 151 14.06 -6.45 7.30
CA LEU A 151 14.85 -5.65 8.25
C LEU A 151 15.89 -6.49 9.01
N ARG A 152 15.52 -7.72 9.39
CA ARG A 152 16.41 -8.62 10.13
C ARG A 152 17.58 -9.08 9.28
N THR A 153 17.32 -9.44 8.04
CA THR A 153 18.34 -9.95 7.12
C THR A 153 19.25 -8.86 6.57
N LEU A 154 18.87 -7.60 6.69
CA LEU A 154 19.62 -6.50 6.14
C LEU A 154 21.07 -6.45 6.63
N GLN A 155 21.31 -6.65 7.93
CA GLN A 155 22.66 -6.66 8.51
C GLN A 155 23.45 -7.94 8.12
N THR A 156 22.75 -9.05 7.88
CA THR A 156 23.36 -10.30 7.42
C THR A 156 23.77 -10.21 5.96
N ASP A 157 22.90 -9.64 5.12
CA ASP A 157 23.16 -9.49 3.69
C ASP A 157 24.16 -8.36 3.38
N PHE A 158 24.26 -7.38 4.27
CA PHE A 158 25.17 -6.24 4.17
C PHE A 158 25.99 -6.05 5.45
N PRO A 159 27.02 -6.86 5.69
CA PRO A 159 27.78 -6.84 6.95
C PRO A 159 28.44 -5.49 7.29
N ASP A 160 28.77 -4.69 6.28
CA ASP A 160 29.36 -3.34 6.44
C ASP A 160 28.30 -2.25 6.70
N LEU A 161 27.02 -2.62 6.85
CA LEU A 161 25.94 -1.69 7.09
C LEU A 161 26.11 -0.98 8.43
N LYS A 162 26.10 0.37 8.40
CA LYS A 162 26.12 1.19 9.61
C LYS A 162 24.69 1.45 10.07
N LEU A 163 24.32 0.90 11.21
CA LEU A 163 23.04 1.20 11.86
C LEU A 163 23.13 2.51 12.64
N ILE A 164 22.22 3.43 12.35
CA ILE A 164 22.09 4.72 13.06
C ILE A 164 20.67 4.79 13.60
N LYS A 165 20.52 5.00 14.93
CA LYS A 165 19.23 5.15 15.59
C LYS A 165 18.90 6.65 15.70
N LEU A 166 17.72 7.04 15.23
CA LEU A 166 17.19 8.40 15.32
C LEU A 166 16.12 8.42 16.41
N GLU A 167 16.50 8.69 17.66
CA GLU A 167 15.61 8.62 18.81
C GLU A 167 15.04 9.98 19.21
N GLN A 168 15.69 11.08 18.80
CA GLN A 168 15.17 12.42 19.05
C GLN A 168 14.01 12.72 18.12
N ASN A 169 12.85 13.02 18.71
CA ASN A 169 11.64 13.40 17.99
C ASN A 169 11.45 14.92 18.02
N TYR A 170 11.27 15.52 16.85
CA TYR A 170 11.09 16.96 16.65
C TYR A 170 9.62 17.35 16.38
N ARG A 171 8.71 16.39 16.38
CA ARG A 171 7.30 16.60 16.04
C ARG A 171 6.42 16.77 17.27
N SER A 172 6.64 15.94 18.28
CA SER A 172 5.69 15.73 19.37
C SER A 172 6.26 16.15 20.71
N SER A 173 5.35 16.57 21.62
CA SER A 173 5.70 16.83 23.03
C SER A 173 5.99 15.52 23.79
N THR A 174 6.66 15.64 24.94
CA THR A 174 7.07 14.47 25.75
C THR A 174 5.90 13.62 26.22
N ARG A 175 4.73 14.19 26.53
CA ARG A 175 3.55 13.42 26.93
C ARG A 175 3.00 12.53 25.82
N ILE A 176 3.00 13.01 24.58
CA ILE A 176 2.62 12.20 23.41
C ILE A 176 3.61 11.04 23.24
N LEU A 177 4.92 11.32 23.33
CA LEU A 177 5.93 10.29 23.20
C LEU A 177 5.92 9.26 24.34
N GLN A 178 5.62 9.68 25.57
CA GLN A 178 5.43 8.77 26.70
C GLN A 178 4.27 7.80 26.45
N ALA A 179 3.13 8.32 25.96
CA ALA A 179 1.99 7.48 25.59
C ALA A 179 2.33 6.52 24.46
N ALA A 180 3.01 7.00 23.40
CA ALA A 180 3.44 6.18 22.28
C ALA A 180 4.44 5.10 22.70
N ASN A 181 5.46 5.44 23.49
CA ASN A 181 6.44 4.49 24.03
C ASN A 181 5.79 3.43 24.93
N ALA A 182 4.78 3.82 25.73
CA ALA A 182 4.04 2.88 26.58
C ALA A 182 3.22 1.88 25.76
N VAL A 183 2.56 2.34 24.71
CA VAL A 183 1.79 1.47 23.80
C VAL A 183 2.72 0.49 23.07
N ILE A 184 3.77 1.00 22.42
CA ILE A 184 4.68 0.18 21.62
C ILE A 184 5.57 -0.74 22.47
N GLY A 185 5.74 -0.42 23.75
CA GLY A 185 6.48 -1.25 24.70
C GLY A 185 5.89 -2.65 24.92
N ASN A 186 4.62 -2.86 24.54
CA ASN A 186 3.96 -4.17 24.59
C ASN A 186 4.34 -5.09 23.42
N ASN A 187 4.95 -4.55 22.37
CA ASN A 187 5.36 -5.32 21.18
C ASN A 187 6.81 -5.81 21.31
N PRO A 188 7.11 -6.99 20.73
CA PRO A 188 8.50 -7.42 20.60
C PRO A 188 9.26 -6.42 19.72
N LYS A 189 10.41 -5.97 20.20
CA LYS A 189 11.25 -4.99 19.49
C LYS A 189 12.33 -5.69 18.68
N LEU A 190 12.51 -5.25 17.45
CA LEU A 190 13.67 -5.64 16.64
C LEU A 190 14.90 -4.81 17.00
N PHE A 191 14.68 -3.50 17.24
CA PHE A 191 15.70 -2.57 17.70
C PHE A 191 15.21 -1.89 18.98
N GLU A 192 16.01 -1.98 20.06
CA GLU A 192 15.70 -1.20 21.25
C GLU A 192 15.91 0.28 20.97
N LYS A 193 14.87 1.05 21.14
CA LYS A 193 14.84 2.52 20.99
C LYS A 193 13.78 3.11 21.92
N ALA A 194 13.95 4.36 22.30
CA ALA A 194 12.98 5.14 23.05
C ALA A 194 12.95 6.56 22.49
N LEU A 195 11.80 6.98 22.00
CA LEU A 195 11.63 8.34 21.48
C LEU A 195 11.62 9.35 22.62
N TRP A 196 12.37 10.42 22.45
CA TRP A 196 12.43 11.56 23.38
C TRP A 196 12.39 12.89 22.61
N SER A 197 11.99 13.97 23.28
CA SER A 197 11.87 15.30 22.69
C SER A 197 12.26 16.40 23.64
N GLU A 198 12.73 17.52 23.08
CA GLU A 198 12.99 18.77 23.79
C GLU A 198 11.78 19.72 23.85
N HIS A 199 10.65 19.34 23.23
CA HIS A 199 9.44 20.17 23.17
C HIS A 199 8.68 20.33 24.50
N GLY A 200 9.23 19.84 25.62
CA GLY A 200 8.58 19.91 26.92
C GLY A 200 7.37 18.98 27.04
N ALA A 201 6.61 19.12 28.13
CA ALA A 201 5.50 18.21 28.44
C ALA A 201 4.33 18.31 27.44
N GLY A 202 4.02 19.51 27.00
CA GLY A 202 2.83 19.77 26.17
C GLY A 202 1.50 19.59 26.95
N ASP A 203 0.41 19.67 26.22
CA ASP A 203 -0.94 19.45 26.78
C ASP A 203 -1.18 17.96 27.11
N PRO A 204 -2.09 17.64 28.04
CA PRO A 204 -2.47 16.27 28.34
C PRO A 204 -3.10 15.58 27.13
N VAL A 205 -2.85 14.28 26.99
CA VAL A 205 -3.61 13.44 26.07
C VAL A 205 -4.97 13.12 26.74
N ASN A 206 -6.06 13.53 26.10
CA ASN A 206 -7.41 13.28 26.58
C ASN A 206 -8.01 12.06 25.89
N VAL A 207 -8.69 11.21 26.64
CA VAL A 207 -9.46 10.08 26.15
C VAL A 207 -10.93 10.31 26.48
N LEU A 208 -11.77 10.35 25.44
CA LEU A 208 -13.19 10.62 25.56
C LEU A 208 -13.97 9.42 25.02
N ALA A 209 -14.81 8.81 25.82
CA ALA A 209 -15.74 7.78 25.39
C ALA A 209 -17.06 8.43 24.98
N MET A 210 -17.54 8.15 23.77
CA MET A 210 -18.79 8.65 23.26
C MET A 210 -19.81 7.52 23.12
N GLU A 211 -21.09 7.87 23.04
CA GLU A 211 -22.19 6.92 22.94
C GLU A 211 -22.24 6.24 21.56
N ASP A 212 -22.00 7.06 20.52
CA ASP A 212 -22.01 6.62 19.11
C ASP A 212 -21.11 7.50 18.25
N ASP A 213 -21.02 7.20 16.96
CA ASP A 213 -20.20 7.89 15.98
C ASP A 213 -20.71 9.31 15.64
N GLU A 214 -22.01 9.59 15.77
CA GLU A 214 -22.54 10.94 15.62
C GLU A 214 -22.16 11.82 16.81
N ALA A 215 -22.29 11.32 18.03
CA ALA A 215 -21.88 12.03 19.25
C ALA A 215 -20.35 12.28 19.25
N GLU A 216 -19.55 11.30 18.80
CA GLU A 216 -18.11 11.46 18.62
C GLU A 216 -17.79 12.60 17.65
N ALA A 217 -18.40 12.61 16.47
CA ALA A 217 -18.16 13.61 15.44
C ALA A 217 -18.55 15.00 15.91
N ASP A 218 -19.69 15.13 16.58
CA ASP A 218 -20.19 16.40 17.13
C ASP A 218 -19.25 16.94 18.22
N GLN A 219 -18.81 16.07 19.13
CA GLN A 219 -17.89 16.45 20.20
C GLN A 219 -16.54 16.91 19.63
N VAL A 220 -16.00 16.20 18.64
CA VAL A 220 -14.76 16.58 17.95
C VAL A 220 -14.87 17.94 17.30
N ALA A 221 -15.96 18.24 16.57
CA ALA A 221 -16.17 19.52 15.93
C ALA A 221 -16.30 20.67 16.96
N MET A 222 -17.02 20.46 18.06
CA MET A 222 -17.14 21.45 19.12
C MET A 222 -15.81 21.72 19.82
N MET A 223 -15.06 20.66 20.19
CA MET A 223 -13.74 20.80 20.83
C MET A 223 -12.76 21.53 19.94
N LEU A 224 -12.75 21.21 18.62
CA LEU A 224 -11.90 21.88 17.67
C LEU A 224 -12.19 23.37 17.61
N SER A 225 -13.46 23.74 17.53
CA SER A 225 -13.88 25.16 17.52
C SER A 225 -13.51 25.89 18.81
N ALA A 226 -13.75 25.29 19.96
CA ALA A 226 -13.40 25.84 21.26
C ALA A 226 -11.90 26.05 21.42
N HIS A 227 -11.11 25.00 21.16
CA HIS A 227 -9.65 25.05 21.25
C HIS A 227 -9.02 26.06 20.26
N LYS A 228 -9.55 26.13 19.03
CA LYS A 228 -9.13 27.12 18.05
C LYS A 228 -9.36 28.54 18.57
N PHE A 229 -10.51 28.81 19.20
CA PHE A 229 -10.83 30.11 19.76
C PHE A 229 -9.91 30.47 20.94
N GLU A 230 -9.74 29.55 21.88
CA GLU A 230 -8.89 29.73 23.06
C GLU A 230 -7.41 29.97 22.71
N ARG A 231 -6.87 29.19 21.76
CA ARG A 231 -5.46 29.24 21.35
C ARG A 231 -5.18 30.21 20.20
N ARG A 232 -6.19 30.86 19.64
CA ARG A 232 -6.07 31.68 18.43
C ARG A 232 -5.41 30.94 17.26
N ALA A 233 -5.63 29.64 17.18
CA ALA A 233 -5.06 28.75 16.18
C ALA A 233 -5.80 28.85 14.83
N LYS A 234 -5.21 28.31 13.77
CA LYS A 234 -5.84 28.20 12.46
C LYS A 234 -6.45 26.82 12.29
N PHE A 235 -7.47 26.67 11.44
CA PHE A 235 -8.01 25.33 11.14
C PHE A 235 -6.98 24.38 10.52
N SER A 236 -5.98 24.92 9.80
CA SER A 236 -4.86 24.15 9.25
C SER A 236 -3.95 23.52 10.30
N ASP A 237 -4.07 23.93 11.56
CA ASP A 237 -3.23 23.40 12.66
C ASP A 237 -3.82 22.11 13.26
N TYR A 238 -4.98 21.67 12.77
CA TYR A 238 -5.71 20.51 13.25
C TYR A 238 -5.81 19.43 12.21
N ALA A 239 -5.76 18.17 12.67
CA ALA A 239 -6.05 17.00 11.86
C ALA A 239 -6.99 16.05 12.62
N ILE A 240 -7.96 15.49 11.92
CA ILE A 240 -8.82 14.43 12.42
C ILE A 240 -8.41 13.14 11.71
N LEU A 241 -7.94 12.17 12.48
CA LEU A 241 -7.50 10.87 11.97
C LEU A 241 -8.54 9.81 12.33
N TYR A 242 -8.89 8.97 11.37
CA TYR A 242 -9.82 7.85 11.57
C TYR A 242 -9.31 6.59 10.87
N ARG A 243 -9.74 5.42 11.34
CA ARG A 243 -9.25 4.14 10.84
C ARG A 243 -9.90 3.71 9.53
N GLY A 244 -11.19 3.93 9.39
CA GLY A 244 -11.98 3.46 8.24
C GLY A 244 -12.71 4.59 7.52
N ASN A 245 -12.74 4.54 6.19
CA ASN A 245 -13.36 5.59 5.36
C ASN A 245 -14.85 5.81 5.68
N HIS A 246 -15.55 4.82 6.23
CA HIS A 246 -16.95 4.98 6.62
C HIS A 246 -17.14 6.02 7.74
N GLN A 247 -16.14 6.20 8.61
CA GLN A 247 -16.18 7.17 9.72
C GLN A 247 -16.14 8.63 9.23
N SER A 248 -15.61 8.88 8.03
CA SER A 248 -15.51 10.23 7.49
C SER A 248 -16.88 10.93 7.33
N ARG A 249 -17.93 10.15 7.05
CA ARG A 249 -19.27 10.71 6.77
C ARG A 249 -19.87 11.46 7.95
N SER A 250 -19.81 10.87 9.15
CA SER A 250 -20.31 11.52 10.37
C SER A 250 -19.48 12.75 10.72
N ILE A 251 -18.14 12.65 10.59
CA ILE A 251 -17.21 13.75 10.81
C ILE A 251 -17.45 14.90 9.85
N GLU A 252 -17.60 14.64 8.55
CA GLU A 252 -17.89 15.68 7.54
C GLU A 252 -19.22 16.39 7.82
N LYS A 253 -20.26 15.63 8.21
CA LYS A 253 -21.58 16.17 8.56
C LYS A 253 -21.46 17.16 9.73
N ALA A 254 -20.72 16.78 10.78
CA ALA A 254 -20.50 17.63 11.95
C ALA A 254 -19.68 18.90 11.59
N LEU A 255 -18.57 18.76 10.85
CA LEU A 255 -17.75 19.89 10.43
C LEU A 255 -18.52 20.89 9.55
N ARG A 256 -19.37 20.41 8.63
CA ARG A 256 -20.23 21.28 7.80
C ARG A 256 -21.26 22.02 8.63
N ARG A 257 -21.88 21.34 9.61
CA ARG A 257 -22.84 21.96 10.53
C ARG A 257 -22.22 23.10 11.34
N GLU A 258 -20.99 22.89 11.81
CA GLU A 258 -20.21 23.89 12.56
C GLU A 258 -19.48 24.90 11.65
N ARG A 259 -19.67 24.82 10.31
CA ARG A 259 -19.01 25.67 9.30
C ARG A 259 -17.49 25.65 9.39
N ILE A 260 -16.92 24.51 9.76
CA ILE A 260 -15.46 24.31 9.82
C ILE A 260 -14.97 23.90 8.44
N PRO A 261 -14.06 24.68 7.82
CA PRO A 261 -13.45 24.29 6.53
C PRO A 261 -12.53 23.08 6.74
N TYR A 262 -12.60 22.12 5.84
CA TYR A 262 -11.76 20.92 5.89
C TYR A 262 -11.31 20.49 4.50
N VAL A 263 -10.21 19.75 4.46
CA VAL A 263 -9.74 19.02 3.28
C VAL A 263 -9.70 17.55 3.65
N MET A 264 -10.32 16.71 2.84
CA MET A 264 -10.28 15.25 3.05
C MET A 264 -9.14 14.65 2.23
N SER A 265 -8.24 13.92 2.90
CA SER A 265 -7.20 13.13 2.28
C SER A 265 -7.60 11.65 2.27
N GLY A 266 -7.25 10.91 1.20
CA GLY A 266 -7.59 9.49 1.07
C GLY A 266 -8.99 9.21 0.54
N GLY A 267 -9.73 10.23 0.07
CA GLY A 267 -10.95 10.05 -0.71
C GLY A 267 -10.64 9.43 -2.07
N GLN A 268 -11.69 8.92 -2.74
CA GLN A 268 -11.56 8.35 -4.09
C GLN A 268 -10.94 9.38 -5.04
N SER A 269 -9.80 9.03 -5.65
CA SER A 269 -9.13 9.89 -6.62
C SER A 269 -10.08 10.24 -7.78
N PHE A 270 -9.91 11.44 -8.35
CA PHE A 270 -10.63 11.83 -9.57
C PHE A 270 -10.51 10.75 -10.67
N PHE A 271 -9.33 10.18 -10.84
CA PHE A 271 -9.06 9.14 -11.84
C PHE A 271 -9.63 7.76 -11.51
N GLU A 272 -10.05 7.52 -10.28
CA GLU A 272 -10.72 6.27 -9.84
C GLU A 272 -12.23 6.28 -10.07
N ARG A 273 -12.80 7.43 -10.39
CA ARG A 273 -14.22 7.54 -10.70
C ARG A 273 -14.56 6.79 -11.97
N ALA A 274 -15.69 6.05 -11.95
CA ALA A 274 -16.10 5.20 -13.07
C ALA A 274 -16.19 5.98 -14.39
N GLU A 275 -16.84 7.14 -14.36
CA GLU A 275 -16.99 8.01 -15.52
C GLU A 275 -15.66 8.52 -16.10
N ILE A 276 -14.65 8.73 -15.23
CA ILE A 276 -13.32 9.15 -15.67
C ILE A 276 -12.56 7.97 -16.28
N LYS A 277 -12.61 6.78 -15.64
CA LYS A 277 -12.04 5.56 -16.20
C LYS A 277 -12.64 5.22 -17.56
N ASP A 278 -13.96 5.46 -17.76
CA ASP A 278 -14.63 5.24 -19.04
C ASP A 278 -14.04 6.15 -20.12
N ILE A 279 -13.88 7.44 -19.85
CA ILE A 279 -13.26 8.39 -20.79
C ILE A 279 -11.80 8.03 -21.05
N VAL A 280 -11.04 7.72 -20.01
CA VAL A 280 -9.62 7.37 -20.12
C VAL A 280 -9.45 6.11 -20.98
N SER A 281 -10.39 5.14 -20.95
CA SER A 281 -10.30 3.95 -21.81
C SER A 281 -10.30 4.29 -23.30
N TYR A 282 -11.08 5.28 -23.75
CA TYR A 282 -11.02 5.76 -25.13
C TYR A 282 -9.68 6.41 -25.47
N LEU A 283 -9.13 7.20 -24.57
CA LEU A 283 -7.82 7.83 -24.77
C LEU A 283 -6.70 6.79 -24.83
N ARG A 284 -6.77 5.75 -24.02
CA ARG A 284 -5.82 4.62 -24.04
C ARG A 284 -5.85 3.89 -25.37
N LEU A 285 -7.05 3.65 -25.96
CA LEU A 285 -7.16 3.04 -27.28
C LEU A 285 -6.60 3.90 -28.40
N ILE A 286 -6.70 5.23 -28.28
CA ILE A 286 -6.07 6.15 -29.25
C ILE A 286 -4.54 6.04 -29.15
N ALA A 287 -4.00 5.89 -27.95
CA ALA A 287 -2.57 5.77 -27.71
C ALA A 287 -2.01 4.37 -28.05
N ASN A 288 -2.80 3.32 -27.81
CA ASN A 288 -2.45 1.93 -28.08
C ASN A 288 -3.72 1.15 -28.50
N ALA A 289 -3.82 0.83 -29.79
CA ALA A 289 -4.96 0.11 -30.36
C ALA A 289 -5.09 -1.35 -29.87
N ASP A 290 -3.99 -1.91 -29.33
CA ASP A 290 -3.92 -3.28 -28.82
C ASP A 290 -4.18 -3.37 -27.29
N ASP A 291 -4.77 -2.32 -26.68
CA ASP A 291 -5.14 -2.31 -25.27
C ASP A 291 -6.50 -2.98 -25.05
N ASP A 292 -6.49 -4.31 -24.96
CA ASP A 292 -7.72 -5.13 -24.79
C ASP A 292 -8.55 -4.72 -23.57
N PRO A 293 -8.01 -4.48 -22.37
CA PRO A 293 -8.79 -4.00 -21.22
C PRO A 293 -9.49 -2.68 -21.49
N ALA A 294 -8.82 -1.73 -22.15
CA ALA A 294 -9.42 -0.46 -22.53
C ALA A 294 -10.50 -0.64 -23.60
N PHE A 295 -10.29 -1.55 -24.56
CA PHE A 295 -11.26 -1.87 -25.59
C PHE A 295 -12.55 -2.46 -24.98
N ILE A 296 -12.43 -3.47 -24.11
CA ILE A 296 -13.58 -4.10 -23.44
C ILE A 296 -14.38 -3.04 -22.69
N ARG A 297 -13.71 -2.16 -21.93
CA ARG A 297 -14.38 -1.09 -21.19
C ARG A 297 -15.07 -0.07 -22.12
N ALA A 298 -14.41 0.38 -23.16
CA ALA A 298 -14.94 1.35 -24.12
C ALA A 298 -16.13 0.81 -24.91
N VAL A 299 -16.12 -0.47 -25.28
CA VAL A 299 -17.20 -1.13 -26.05
C VAL A 299 -18.44 -1.37 -25.18
N THR A 300 -18.25 -1.61 -23.90
CA THR A 300 -19.37 -1.89 -22.96
C THR A 300 -19.95 -0.62 -22.33
N THR A 301 -19.28 0.54 -22.47
CA THR A 301 -19.71 1.82 -21.88
C THR A 301 -19.66 2.94 -22.92
N PRO A 302 -20.79 3.57 -23.28
CA PRO A 302 -22.18 3.23 -22.90
C PRO A 302 -22.64 1.90 -23.54
N ARG A 303 -23.60 1.23 -22.93
CA ARG A 303 -24.19 -0.01 -23.48
C ARG A 303 -24.73 0.25 -24.89
N ARG A 304 -24.08 -0.31 -25.87
CA ARG A 304 -24.45 -0.23 -27.28
C ARG A 304 -25.01 -1.59 -27.66
N GLY A 305 -26.26 -1.86 -27.62
CA GLY A 305 -27.02 -2.98 -28.13
C GLY A 305 -26.37 -4.30 -28.64
N GLY A 306 -25.07 -4.43 -28.56
CA GLY A 306 -24.22 -5.57 -28.88
C GLY A 306 -23.75 -6.26 -27.62
N GLY A 307 -24.63 -6.92 -26.90
CA GLY A 307 -24.24 -7.80 -25.81
C GLY A 307 -23.36 -8.91 -26.35
N LEU A 308 -22.23 -9.22 -25.70
CA LEU A 308 -21.54 -10.48 -25.88
C LEU A 308 -22.57 -11.60 -25.72
N PRO A 309 -22.63 -12.61 -26.60
CA PRO A 309 -23.59 -13.71 -26.45
C PRO A 309 -23.31 -14.39 -25.11
N SER A 310 -24.35 -14.50 -24.29
CA SER A 310 -24.35 -15.34 -23.10
C SER A 310 -24.13 -16.79 -23.53
N SER A 311 -22.95 -17.32 -23.30
CA SER A 311 -22.65 -18.75 -23.36
C SER A 311 -22.98 -19.39 -22.03
#